data_262c278540c73d301e894cca0ca0f72f
#
_entry.id   262c278540c73d301e894cca0ca0f72f
#
_cell.length_a   1.000
_cell.length_b   1.000
_cell.length_c   1.000
_cell.angle_alpha   90.00
_cell.angle_beta   90.00
_cell.angle_gamma   90.00
#
_symmetry.space_group_name_H-M   'P 1'
#
loop_
_entity.id
_entity.type
_entity.pdbx_description
1 polymer ?
#
loop_
_entity_poly.entity_id
_entity_poly.type
_entity_poly.pdbx_seq_one_letter_code
_entity_poly.pdbx_strand_id
1 'polypeptide(L)'
;MNKQLFLSISLGFRQPYLFAVGAMVMSYVFLFMLPLISRAALDILISGNDGQTSHWLAYLVAKVYVDSESDNQTLALLLIAAAISLLFTGLAGVFFYLRGHLIATASEGIARRLRDRLLNHLNHLPILFHNNTDTGDLIQRCTSDVETFRVFLSGQIIEIARAILMLLVVTPILFTLHLKMAL
;
A
#
# COMPACT_ATOMS: atom_id res chain seq x y z
N MET A 1 1.92 -27.32 14.80
CA MET A 1 2.90 -26.25 14.53
C MET A 1 2.80 -25.26 15.69
N ASN A 2 3.83 -25.18 16.54
CA ASN A 2 3.79 -24.37 17.77
C ASN A 2 3.69 -22.88 17.43
N LYS A 3 2.62 -22.19 17.92
CA LYS A 3 2.42 -20.74 17.78
C LYS A 3 3.66 -19.91 18.22
N GLN A 4 4.43 -20.43 19.17
CA GLN A 4 5.67 -19.81 19.64
C GLN A 4 6.79 -19.78 18.59
N LEU A 5 6.89 -20.81 17.74
CA LEU A 5 7.85 -20.88 16.64
C LEU A 5 7.56 -19.84 15.56
N PHE A 6 6.30 -19.71 15.17
CA PHE A 6 5.86 -18.72 14.19
C PHE A 6 6.09 -17.30 14.70
N LEU A 7 5.75 -17.04 15.96
CA LEU A 7 5.98 -15.74 16.61
C LEU A 7 7.48 -15.40 16.67
N SER A 8 8.37 -16.35 16.97
CA SER A 8 9.81 -16.10 17.07
C SER A 8 10.48 -15.80 15.72
N ILE A 9 9.95 -16.31 14.61
CA ILE A 9 10.42 -16.03 13.25
C ILE A 9 9.96 -14.63 12.81
N SER A 10 8.71 -14.26 13.15
CA SER A 10 8.09 -13.00 12.73
C SER A 10 8.51 -11.79 13.59
N LEU A 11 8.96 -11.99 14.84
CA LEU A 11 9.25 -10.91 15.78
C LEU A 11 10.31 -9.91 15.27
N GLY A 12 11.31 -10.36 14.50
CA GLY A 12 12.34 -9.48 13.92
C GLY A 12 11.90 -8.70 12.66
N PHE A 13 10.75 -9.03 12.05
CA PHE A 13 10.28 -8.42 10.81
C PHE A 13 8.93 -7.69 10.96
N ARG A 14 8.43 -7.53 12.20
CA ARG A 14 7.19 -6.77 12.45
C ARG A 14 7.32 -5.30 12.08
N GLN A 15 8.48 -4.69 12.37
CA GLN A 15 8.74 -3.28 12.07
C GLN A 15 8.63 -2.98 10.57
N PRO A 16 9.35 -3.68 9.65
CA PRO A 16 9.20 -3.41 8.22
C PRO A 16 7.78 -3.63 7.69
N TYR A 17 7.01 -4.60 8.23
CA TYR A 17 5.60 -4.76 7.85
C TYR A 17 4.73 -3.59 8.34
N LEU A 18 4.93 -3.09 9.55
CA LEU A 18 4.21 -1.91 10.05
C LEU A 18 4.53 -0.66 9.21
N PHE A 19 5.81 -0.45 8.88
CA PHE A 19 6.21 0.64 8.00
C PHE A 19 5.64 0.49 6.59
N ALA A 20 5.56 -0.74 6.06
CA ALA A 20 4.94 -1.02 4.77
C ALA A 20 3.44 -0.70 4.76
N VAL A 21 2.72 -1.06 5.83
CA VAL A 21 1.30 -0.70 5.99
C VAL A 21 1.14 0.82 6.11
N GLY A 22 2.00 1.49 6.88
CA GLY A 22 2.01 2.95 6.97
C GLY A 22 2.26 3.63 5.62
N ALA A 23 3.25 3.16 4.85
CA ALA A 23 3.52 3.64 3.50
C ALA A 23 2.33 3.39 2.55
N MET A 24 1.65 2.25 2.70
CA MET A 24 0.44 1.94 1.94
C MET A 24 -0.69 2.93 2.25
N VAL A 25 -0.94 3.22 3.51
CA VAL A 25 -1.96 4.21 3.91
C VAL A 25 -1.64 5.58 3.32
N MET A 26 -0.38 6.04 3.44
CA MET A 26 0.05 7.33 2.87
C MET A 26 -0.11 7.38 1.36
N SER A 27 0.24 6.30 0.64
CA SER A 27 0.04 6.22 -0.80
C SER A 27 -1.44 6.40 -1.18
N TYR A 28 -2.36 5.74 -0.47
CA TYR A 28 -3.80 5.89 -0.72
C TYR A 28 -4.33 7.26 -0.34
N VAL A 29 -3.86 7.87 0.74
CA VAL A 29 -4.24 9.26 1.10
C VAL A 29 -3.90 10.22 -0.03
N PHE A 30 -2.70 10.14 -0.60
CA PHE A 30 -2.32 10.96 -1.75
C PHE A 30 -3.16 10.65 -2.99
N LEU A 31 -3.49 9.38 -3.24
CA LEU A 31 -4.31 8.99 -4.38
C LEU A 31 -5.75 9.52 -4.26
N PHE A 32 -6.32 9.52 -3.05
CA PHE A 32 -7.66 10.07 -2.78
C PHE A 32 -7.73 11.60 -2.88
N MET A 33 -6.59 12.31 -2.89
CA MET A 33 -6.57 13.74 -3.16
C MET A 33 -6.87 14.07 -4.63
N LEU A 34 -6.61 13.16 -5.58
CA LEU A 34 -6.83 13.38 -7.01
C LEU A 34 -8.29 13.73 -7.37
N PRO A 35 -9.33 12.95 -6.97
CA PRO A 35 -10.70 13.31 -7.25
C PRO A 35 -11.14 14.61 -6.57
N LEU A 36 -10.57 14.94 -5.41
CA LEU A 36 -10.87 16.21 -4.74
C LEU A 36 -10.29 17.42 -5.49
N ILE A 37 -9.08 17.28 -6.05
CA ILE A 37 -8.45 18.30 -6.90
C ILE A 37 -9.26 18.49 -8.18
N SER A 38 -9.68 17.41 -8.83
CA SER A 38 -10.49 17.45 -10.04
C SER A 38 -11.86 18.12 -9.79
N ARG A 39 -12.51 17.79 -8.67
CA ARG A 39 -13.75 18.44 -8.24
C ARG A 39 -13.54 19.94 -8.01
N ALA A 40 -12.48 20.32 -7.26
CA ALA A 40 -12.20 21.72 -6.98
C ALA A 40 -11.96 22.52 -8.27
N ALA A 41 -11.24 21.95 -9.24
CA ALA A 41 -11.01 22.60 -10.54
C ALA A 41 -12.32 22.78 -11.33
N LEU A 42 -13.20 21.77 -11.33
CA LEU A 42 -14.53 21.85 -11.98
C LEU A 42 -15.44 22.85 -11.29
N ASP A 43 -15.49 22.90 -9.98
CA ASP A 43 -16.31 23.84 -9.21
C ASP A 43 -15.91 25.30 -9.53
N ILE A 44 -14.62 25.59 -9.66
CA ILE A 44 -14.11 26.92 -10.04
C ILE A 44 -14.51 27.25 -11.49
N LEU A 45 -14.44 26.28 -12.41
CA LEU A 45 -14.80 26.49 -13.82
C LEU A 45 -16.32 26.74 -14.02
N ILE A 46 -17.17 26.06 -13.24
CA ILE A 46 -18.64 26.14 -13.39
C ILE A 46 -19.21 27.34 -12.64
N SER A 47 -18.76 27.60 -11.42
CA SER A 47 -19.35 28.61 -10.53
C SER A 47 -18.70 29.98 -10.65
N GLY A 48 -17.60 30.09 -11.42
CA GLY A 48 -16.78 31.30 -11.37
C GLY A 48 -16.15 31.51 -9.99
N ASN A 49 -15.52 32.66 -9.79
CA ASN A 49 -14.79 32.96 -8.55
C ASN A 49 -15.72 33.45 -7.39
N ASP A 50 -16.97 33.01 -7.38
CA ASP A 50 -17.96 33.38 -6.34
C ASP A 50 -17.74 32.62 -5.03
N GLY A 51 -16.60 32.81 -4.41
CA GLY A 51 -16.29 32.80 -2.97
C GLY A 51 -16.79 31.70 -2.04
N GLN A 52 -17.53 30.68 -2.49
CA GLN A 52 -18.06 29.60 -1.63
C GLN A 52 -17.37 28.25 -1.80
N THR A 53 -16.09 28.23 -2.10
CA THR A 53 -15.31 26.99 -2.09
C THR A 53 -14.91 26.63 -0.67
N SER A 54 -15.75 25.85 0.00
CA SER A 54 -15.56 25.43 1.39
C SER A 54 -14.41 24.44 1.62
N HIS A 55 -13.66 24.09 0.58
CA HIS A 55 -12.54 23.18 0.65
C HIS A 55 -11.19 23.91 0.56
N TRP A 56 -10.30 23.63 1.51
CA TRP A 56 -8.93 24.18 1.55
C TRP A 56 -8.14 23.95 0.24
N LEU A 57 -8.44 22.85 -0.48
CA LEU A 57 -7.85 22.56 -1.79
C LEU A 57 -8.32 23.54 -2.86
N ALA A 58 -9.60 23.88 -2.87
CA ALA A 58 -10.13 24.88 -3.78
C ALA A 58 -9.54 26.26 -3.48
N TYR A 59 -9.29 26.60 -2.20
CA TYR A 59 -8.59 27.81 -1.80
C TYR A 59 -7.14 27.84 -2.32
N LEU A 60 -6.41 26.71 -2.24
CA LEU A 60 -5.04 26.64 -2.77
C LEU A 60 -5.02 26.80 -4.30
N VAL A 61 -5.91 26.13 -5.01
CA VAL A 61 -6.04 26.24 -6.47
C VAL A 61 -6.46 27.66 -6.86
N ALA A 62 -7.44 28.24 -6.17
CA ALA A 62 -7.91 29.62 -6.40
C ALA A 62 -6.83 30.65 -6.08
N LYS A 63 -6.06 30.50 -5.02
CA LYS A 63 -4.98 31.41 -4.65
C LYS A 63 -3.88 31.50 -5.72
N VAL A 64 -3.48 30.33 -6.26
CA VAL A 64 -2.49 30.26 -7.34
C VAL A 64 -3.09 30.79 -8.66
N TYR A 65 -4.41 30.62 -8.86
CA TYR A 65 -5.14 31.14 -10.01
C TYR A 65 -5.24 32.67 -10.03
N VAL A 66 -5.52 33.30 -8.87
CA VAL A 66 -5.64 34.77 -8.75
C VAL A 66 -4.33 35.49 -8.99
N ASP A 67 -3.18 34.87 -8.68
CA ASP A 67 -1.85 35.42 -8.93
C ASP A 67 -1.42 35.33 -10.42
N SER A 68 -2.21 34.69 -11.28
CA SER A 68 -1.90 34.53 -12.71
C SER A 68 -2.64 35.57 -13.53
N GLU A 69 -2.00 36.71 -13.85
CA GLU A 69 -2.47 37.78 -14.74
C GLU A 69 -2.47 37.37 -16.23
N SER A 70 -3.02 36.19 -16.57
CA SER A 70 -2.97 35.67 -17.94
C SER A 70 -4.33 35.79 -18.63
N ASP A 71 -4.33 36.24 -19.88
CA ASP A 71 -5.49 36.36 -20.78
C ASP A 71 -6.23 35.03 -21.01
N ASN A 72 -5.59 33.88 -20.65
CA ASN A 72 -6.13 32.52 -20.71
C ASN A 72 -6.31 31.92 -19.31
N GLN A 73 -7.11 32.53 -18.46
CA GLN A 73 -7.35 32.12 -17.08
C GLN A 73 -7.77 30.63 -16.96
N THR A 74 -8.59 30.11 -17.86
CA THR A 74 -9.03 28.72 -17.89
C THR A 74 -7.87 27.73 -18.12
N LEU A 75 -6.97 28.06 -19.05
CA LEU A 75 -5.78 27.25 -19.32
C LEU A 75 -4.83 27.23 -18.11
N ALA A 76 -4.62 28.38 -17.47
CA ALA A 76 -3.78 28.47 -16.27
C ALA A 76 -4.34 27.60 -15.14
N LEU A 77 -5.64 27.63 -14.88
CA LEU A 77 -6.31 26.77 -13.89
C LEU A 77 -6.09 25.27 -14.18
N LEU A 78 -6.32 24.85 -15.42
CA LEU A 78 -6.14 23.45 -15.82
C LEU A 78 -4.68 23.00 -15.69
N LEU A 79 -3.73 23.83 -16.07
CA LEU A 79 -2.30 23.53 -15.94
C LEU A 79 -1.87 23.40 -14.47
N ILE A 80 -2.37 24.29 -13.60
CA ILE A 80 -2.10 24.24 -12.17
C ILE A 80 -2.72 22.98 -11.55
N ALA A 81 -3.98 22.66 -11.85
CA ALA A 81 -4.64 21.46 -11.37
C ALA A 81 -3.91 20.19 -11.84
N ALA A 82 -3.45 20.17 -13.09
CA ALA A 82 -2.65 19.09 -13.65
C ALA A 82 -1.29 18.95 -12.93
N ALA A 83 -0.58 20.05 -12.69
CA ALA A 83 0.70 20.05 -12.00
C ALA A 83 0.57 19.54 -10.55
N ILE A 84 -0.45 20.00 -9.82
CA ILE A 84 -0.74 19.53 -8.46
C ILE A 84 -1.09 18.05 -8.48
N SER A 85 -1.92 17.59 -9.42
CA SER A 85 -2.28 16.17 -9.55
C SER A 85 -1.05 15.30 -9.84
N LEU A 86 -0.15 15.78 -10.68
CA LEU A 86 1.10 15.09 -11.03
C LEU A 86 2.03 14.98 -9.82
N LEU A 87 2.11 16.03 -9.01
CA LEU A 87 2.89 16.05 -7.76
C LEU A 87 2.34 15.02 -6.75
N PHE A 88 1.02 15.01 -6.51
CA PHE A 88 0.40 14.05 -5.59
C PHE A 88 0.54 12.61 -6.09
N THR A 89 0.40 12.38 -7.40
CA THR A 89 0.62 11.06 -8.01
C THR A 89 2.08 10.62 -7.86
N GLY A 90 3.02 11.52 -8.06
CA GLY A 90 4.44 11.24 -7.85
C GLY A 90 4.75 10.85 -6.41
N LEU A 91 4.21 11.60 -5.43
CA LEU A 91 4.34 11.28 -4.00
C LEU A 91 3.70 9.90 -3.68
N ALA A 92 2.50 9.64 -4.18
CA ALA A 92 1.84 8.34 -4.03
C ALA A 92 2.71 7.20 -4.59
N GLY A 93 3.34 7.42 -5.75
CA GLY A 93 4.26 6.47 -6.38
C GLY A 93 5.49 6.16 -5.53
N VAL A 94 6.09 7.18 -4.90
CA VAL A 94 7.22 7.00 -3.98
C VAL A 94 6.83 6.12 -2.79
N PHE A 95 5.69 6.38 -2.15
CA PHE A 95 5.21 5.57 -1.04
C PHE A 95 4.83 4.16 -1.47
N PHE A 96 4.27 4.00 -2.67
CA PHE A 96 3.99 2.69 -3.25
C PHE A 96 5.26 1.87 -3.48
N TYR A 97 6.32 2.49 -4.01
CA TYR A 97 7.63 1.87 -4.17
C TYR A 97 8.24 1.47 -2.82
N LEU A 98 8.22 2.39 -1.84
CA LEU A 98 8.74 2.14 -0.49
C LEU A 98 8.04 0.95 0.17
N ARG A 99 6.70 0.87 0.06
CA ARG A 99 5.91 -0.28 0.51
C ARG A 99 6.42 -1.57 -0.12
N GLY A 100 6.53 -1.61 -1.46
CA GLY A 100 6.99 -2.81 -2.18
C GLY A 100 8.38 -3.27 -1.74
N HIS A 101 9.30 -2.34 -1.59
CA HIS A 101 10.66 -2.62 -1.14
C HIS A 101 10.70 -3.19 0.30
N LEU A 102 9.96 -2.58 1.23
CA LEU A 102 9.89 -3.04 2.62
C LEU A 102 9.30 -4.46 2.74
N ILE A 103 8.25 -4.75 1.97
CA ILE A 103 7.61 -6.06 1.95
C ILE A 103 8.54 -7.12 1.37
N ALA A 104 9.17 -6.83 0.23
CA ALA A 104 10.11 -7.75 -0.41
C ALA A 104 11.24 -8.11 0.56
N THR A 105 11.89 -7.10 1.15
CA THR A 105 12.98 -7.31 2.11
C THR A 105 12.52 -8.12 3.34
N ALA A 106 11.33 -7.85 3.86
CA ALA A 106 10.80 -8.58 5.01
C ALA A 106 10.46 -10.03 4.68
N SER A 107 9.79 -10.29 3.54
CA SER A 107 9.40 -11.63 3.12
C SER A 107 10.62 -12.50 2.79
N GLU A 108 11.63 -11.95 2.13
CA GLU A 108 12.88 -12.64 1.86
C GLU A 108 13.65 -12.97 3.15
N GLY A 109 13.70 -12.04 4.09
CA GLY A 109 14.33 -12.25 5.39
C GLY A 109 13.66 -13.37 6.19
N ILE A 110 12.32 -13.44 6.17
CA ILE A 110 11.56 -14.53 6.82
C ILE A 110 11.83 -15.86 6.11
N ALA A 111 11.79 -15.89 4.78
CA ALA A 111 12.04 -17.10 3.99
C ALA A 111 13.45 -17.65 4.22
N ARG A 112 14.46 -16.77 4.27
CA ARG A 112 15.83 -17.16 4.59
C ARG A 112 15.93 -17.79 5.98
N ARG A 113 15.37 -17.15 7.00
CA ARG A 113 15.38 -17.71 8.37
C ARG A 113 14.63 -19.05 8.46
N LEU A 114 13.54 -19.18 7.72
CA LEU A 114 12.78 -20.44 7.68
C LEU A 114 13.62 -21.55 7.04
N ARG A 115 14.28 -21.26 5.93
CA ARG A 115 15.17 -22.20 5.23
C ARG A 115 16.35 -22.63 6.11
N ASP A 116 17.00 -21.67 6.76
CA ASP A 116 18.12 -21.95 7.66
C ASP A 116 17.71 -22.86 8.84
N ARG A 117 16.51 -22.60 9.41
CA ARG A 117 15.97 -23.44 10.49
C ARG A 117 15.59 -24.85 10.04
N LEU A 118 14.98 -24.96 8.85
CA LEU A 118 14.64 -26.26 8.27
C LEU A 118 15.90 -27.10 8.02
N LEU A 119 16.91 -26.52 7.38
CA LEU A 119 18.19 -27.20 7.14
C LEU A 119 18.89 -27.59 8.43
N ASN A 120 18.91 -26.68 9.42
CA ASN A 120 19.50 -27.00 10.71
C ASN A 120 18.75 -28.12 11.43
N HIS A 121 17.41 -28.13 11.35
CA HIS A 121 16.62 -29.23 11.92
C HIS A 121 16.89 -30.56 11.23
N LEU A 122 16.94 -30.57 9.90
CA LEU A 122 17.26 -31.78 9.11
C LEU A 122 18.64 -32.34 9.46
N ASN A 123 19.65 -31.47 9.61
CA ASN A 123 21.01 -31.91 9.97
C ASN A 123 21.11 -32.56 11.36
N HIS A 124 20.16 -32.33 12.26
CA HIS A 124 20.12 -32.91 13.60
C HIS A 124 19.23 -34.16 13.69
N LEU A 125 18.59 -34.58 12.59
CA LEU A 125 17.78 -35.79 12.58
C LEU A 125 18.66 -37.03 12.48
N PRO A 126 18.25 -38.16 13.13
CA PRO A 126 18.99 -39.41 13.08
C PRO A 126 19.03 -40.01 11.66
N ILE A 127 20.09 -40.75 11.35
CA ILE A 127 20.32 -41.38 10.03
C ILE A 127 19.16 -42.27 9.61
N LEU A 128 18.48 -42.94 10.56
CA LEU A 128 17.30 -43.74 10.29
C LEU A 128 16.15 -42.94 9.62
N PHE A 129 16.01 -41.66 9.94
CA PHE A 129 15.03 -40.77 9.28
C PHE A 129 15.40 -40.56 7.82
N HIS A 130 16.67 -40.29 7.53
CA HIS A 130 17.16 -40.04 6.17
C HIS A 130 17.07 -41.31 5.28
N ASN A 131 17.24 -42.50 5.87
CA ASN A 131 17.10 -43.74 5.11
C ASN A 131 15.65 -44.08 4.75
N ASN A 132 14.67 -43.61 5.54
CA ASN A 132 13.26 -43.91 5.37
C ASN A 132 12.48 -42.78 4.66
N THR A 133 13.12 -41.65 4.36
CA THR A 133 12.46 -40.48 3.76
C THR A 133 13.08 -40.22 2.40
N ASP A 134 12.25 -39.91 1.40
CA ASP A 134 12.73 -39.54 0.09
C ASP A 134 13.46 -38.19 0.16
N THR A 135 14.70 -38.18 -0.28
CA THR A 135 15.55 -36.96 -0.33
C THR A 135 14.93 -35.87 -1.22
N GLY A 136 14.21 -36.27 -2.28
CA GLY A 136 13.49 -35.34 -3.16
C GLY A 136 12.40 -34.56 -2.44
N ASP A 137 11.60 -35.23 -1.59
CA ASP A 137 10.56 -34.56 -0.78
C ASP A 137 11.17 -33.56 0.21
N LEU A 138 12.28 -33.91 0.86
CA LEU A 138 12.98 -33.00 1.77
C LEU A 138 13.51 -31.76 1.08
N ILE A 139 14.09 -31.92 -0.11
CA ILE A 139 14.58 -30.78 -0.92
C ILE A 139 13.40 -29.92 -1.36
N GLN A 140 12.31 -30.49 -1.82
CA GLN A 140 11.11 -29.75 -2.22
C GLN A 140 10.57 -28.89 -1.07
N ARG A 141 10.46 -29.43 0.13
CA ARG A 141 10.01 -28.70 1.33
C ARG A 141 10.93 -27.53 1.68
N CYS A 142 12.24 -27.70 1.56
CA CYS A 142 13.22 -26.66 1.87
C CYS A 142 13.33 -25.58 0.79
N THR A 143 12.93 -25.86 -0.45
CA THR A 143 13.03 -24.95 -1.59
C THR A 143 11.67 -24.43 -2.02
N SER A 144 10.85 -25.28 -2.64
CA SER A 144 9.59 -24.90 -3.28
C SER A 144 8.53 -24.45 -2.28
N ASP A 145 8.37 -25.17 -1.16
CA ASP A 145 7.37 -24.81 -0.15
C ASP A 145 7.73 -23.52 0.57
N VAL A 146 9.02 -23.30 0.85
CA VAL A 146 9.50 -22.04 1.44
C VAL A 146 9.32 -20.87 0.46
N GLU A 147 9.55 -21.11 -0.84
CA GLU A 147 9.33 -20.09 -1.86
C GLU A 147 7.84 -19.75 -1.99
N THR A 148 6.95 -20.73 -2.00
CA THR A 148 5.51 -20.52 -1.99
C THR A 148 5.06 -19.72 -0.77
N PHE A 149 5.63 -20.01 0.40
CA PHE A 149 5.37 -19.25 1.61
C PHE A 149 5.88 -17.80 1.51
N ARG A 150 7.05 -17.57 0.91
CA ARG A 150 7.58 -16.23 0.63
C ARG A 150 6.63 -15.41 -0.26
N VAL A 151 6.15 -16.01 -1.35
CA VAL A 151 5.20 -15.37 -2.28
C VAL A 151 3.89 -15.04 -1.56
N PHE A 152 3.40 -15.95 -0.71
CA PHE A 152 2.23 -15.67 0.12
C PHE A 152 2.43 -14.47 1.05
N LEU A 153 3.57 -14.40 1.74
CA LEU A 153 3.91 -13.28 2.63
C LEU A 153 4.05 -11.95 1.89
N SER A 154 4.65 -11.96 0.70
CA SER A 154 4.89 -10.73 -0.08
C SER A 154 3.67 -10.23 -0.83
N GLY A 155 2.78 -11.13 -1.25
CA GLY A 155 1.59 -10.82 -2.05
C GLY A 155 0.30 -10.84 -1.24
N GLN A 156 -0.14 -12.02 -0.85
CA GLN A 156 -1.50 -12.25 -0.34
C GLN A 156 -1.82 -11.49 0.96
N ILE A 157 -0.88 -11.43 1.90
CA ILE A 157 -1.08 -10.70 3.17
C ILE A 157 -1.32 -9.21 2.91
N ILE A 158 -0.60 -8.64 1.97
CA ILE A 158 -0.72 -7.23 1.62
C ILE A 158 -2.02 -6.93 0.88
N GLU A 159 -2.46 -7.83 0.00
CA GLU A 159 -3.73 -7.69 -0.69
C GLU A 159 -4.92 -7.78 0.30
N ILE A 160 -4.84 -8.67 1.29
CA ILE A 160 -5.82 -8.73 2.38
C ILE A 160 -5.82 -7.43 3.19
N ALA A 161 -4.64 -6.93 3.57
CA ALA A 161 -4.52 -5.66 4.29
C ALA A 161 -5.10 -4.48 3.48
N ARG A 162 -4.85 -4.46 2.15
CA ARG A 162 -5.43 -3.49 1.23
C ARG A 162 -6.95 -3.56 1.19
N ALA A 163 -7.51 -4.76 1.06
CA ALA A 163 -8.95 -4.96 1.02
C ALA A 163 -9.63 -4.49 2.31
N ILE A 164 -9.07 -4.83 3.48
CA ILE A 164 -9.56 -4.38 4.78
C ILE A 164 -9.50 -2.85 4.88
N LEU A 165 -8.40 -2.24 4.49
CA LEU A 165 -8.20 -0.79 4.54
C LEU A 165 -9.18 -0.06 3.62
N MET A 166 -9.38 -0.55 2.38
CA MET A 166 -10.36 -0.02 1.46
C MET A 166 -11.77 -0.08 2.05
N LEU A 167 -12.15 -1.20 2.62
CA LEU A 167 -13.47 -1.38 3.23
C LEU A 167 -13.65 -0.43 4.42
N LEU A 168 -12.62 -0.25 5.24
CA LEU A 168 -12.62 0.62 6.42
C LEU A 168 -12.71 2.12 6.07
N VAL A 169 -12.16 2.53 4.92
CA VAL A 169 -12.17 3.93 4.46
C VAL A 169 -13.41 4.23 3.63
N VAL A 170 -13.78 3.36 2.69
CA VAL A 170 -14.87 3.61 1.75
C VAL A 170 -16.25 3.51 2.42
N THR A 171 -16.41 2.54 3.34
CA THR A 171 -17.71 2.33 4.01
C THR A 171 -18.19 3.57 4.78
N PRO A 172 -17.40 4.20 5.69
CA PRO A 172 -17.85 5.39 6.39
C PRO A 172 -18.10 6.58 5.45
N ILE A 173 -17.31 6.72 4.38
CA ILE A 173 -17.51 7.78 3.38
C ILE A 173 -18.86 7.61 2.68
N LEU A 174 -19.23 6.39 2.28
CA LEU A 174 -20.53 6.10 1.68
C LEU A 174 -21.69 6.42 2.63
N PHE A 175 -21.55 6.06 3.92
CA PHE A 175 -22.59 6.37 4.92
C PHE A 175 -22.78 7.88 5.15
N THR A 176 -21.70 8.67 5.05
CA THR A 176 -21.82 10.14 5.23
C THR A 176 -22.37 10.84 3.99
N LEU A 177 -22.20 10.28 2.79
CA LEU A 177 -22.63 10.90 1.55
C LEU A 177 -24.13 10.69 1.28
N HIS A 178 -24.65 9.46 1.36
CA HIS A 178 -26.07 9.16 1.19
C HIS A 178 -26.47 7.82 1.80
N LEU A 179 -27.19 7.88 2.93
CA LEU A 179 -27.70 6.69 3.62
C LEU A 179 -28.63 5.82 2.73
N LYS A 180 -29.38 6.45 1.80
CA LYS A 180 -30.29 5.77 0.87
C LYS A 180 -29.59 5.07 -0.32
N MET A 181 -28.33 5.37 -0.59
CA MET A 181 -27.53 4.71 -1.64
C MET A 181 -26.57 3.65 -1.09
N ALA A 182 -26.38 3.63 0.23
CA ALA A 182 -25.49 2.69 0.92
C ALA A 182 -26.20 1.40 1.36
N LEU A 183 -27.52 1.35 1.31
CA LEU A 183 -28.40 0.20 1.52
C LEU A 183 -28.89 -0.38 0.20
#